data_3f98a76a39a7e7b7239e93fd8a757f6a
#
_entry.id   3f98a76a39a7e7b7239e93fd8a757f6a
#
_cell.length_a   1.000
_cell.length_b   1.000
_cell.length_c   1.000
_cell.angle_alpha   90.00
_cell.angle_beta   90.00
_cell.angle_gamma   90.00
#
_symmetry.space_group_name_H-M   'P 1'
#
loop_
_entity.id
_entity.type
_entity.pdbx_description
1 polymer ?
#
loop_
_entity_poly.entity_id
_entity_poly.type
_entity_poly.pdbx_seq_one_letter_code
_entity_poly.pdbx_strand_id
1 'polypeptide(L)'
;EEQDKQVEYGFRTGILKLSSGDNVYLSSDGYADQAGSSHKRYSRKKLSDFLLRIHSLPLQEQGDSLYEEIERWREEGNEDQTDDITVIGIRI
;
A
#
# COMPACT_ATOMS: atom_id res chain seq x y z
N GLU A 1 -17.42 1.58 -15.98
CA GLU A 1 -17.14 1.46 -15.52
C GLU A 1 -16.77 1.26 -14.34
N GLU A 2 -16.53 0.87 -13.77
CA GLU A 2 -16.33 0.68 -12.67
C GLU A 2 -15.17 0.97 -12.19
N GLN A 3 -14.58 1.58 -12.54
CA GLN A 3 -13.37 2.08 -12.19
C GLN A 3 -13.30 2.66 -10.89
N ASP A 4 -14.28 2.63 -10.16
CA ASP A 4 -14.26 3.27 -8.89
C ASP A 4 -13.73 2.40 -7.80
N LYS A 5 -13.11 1.31 -8.13
CA LYS A 5 -12.51 0.48 -7.13
C LYS A 5 -11.34 1.17 -6.53
N GLN A 6 -11.34 1.26 -5.22
CA GLN A 6 -10.34 1.99 -4.49
C GLN A 6 -9.67 1.10 -3.48
N VAL A 7 -8.51 1.54 -3.03
CA VAL A 7 -7.86 0.87 -1.92
C VAL A 7 -8.60 1.22 -0.64
N GLU A 8 -8.97 0.19 0.10
CA GLU A 8 -9.72 0.35 1.34
C GLU A 8 -8.81 0.12 2.52
N TYR A 9 -9.08 0.83 3.59
CA TYR A 9 -8.31 0.72 4.82
C TYR A 9 -9.21 0.44 6.00
N GLY A 10 -8.66 -0.24 6.98
CA GLY A 10 -9.38 -0.52 8.20
C GLY A 10 -10.13 -1.82 8.11
N PHE A 11 -10.81 -2.14 9.19
CA PHE A 11 -11.55 -3.39 9.27
C PHE A 11 -13.03 -3.08 9.27
N ARG A 12 -13.69 -3.56 8.25
CA ARG A 12 -15.12 -3.38 8.12
C ARG A 12 -15.74 -4.70 7.75
N THR A 13 -16.94 -4.90 8.21
CA THR A 13 -17.72 -6.05 7.81
C THR A 13 -18.65 -5.63 6.69
N GLY A 14 -18.68 -6.44 5.64
CA GLY A 14 -19.55 -6.14 4.53
C GLY A 14 -19.34 -7.11 3.38
N ILE A 15 -20.07 -6.88 2.32
CA ILE A 15 -19.94 -7.69 1.11
C ILE A 15 -19.37 -6.79 0.02
N LEU A 16 -18.30 -7.28 -0.58
CA LEU A 16 -17.62 -6.55 -1.64
C LEU A 16 -17.69 -7.35 -2.91
N LYS A 17 -18.18 -6.73 -3.96
CA LYS A 17 -18.23 -7.39 -5.26
C LYS A 17 -16.94 -7.11 -6.01
N LEU A 18 -16.31 -8.17 -6.47
CA LEU A 18 -15.03 -8.07 -7.17
C LEU A 18 -15.19 -8.68 -8.56
N SER A 19 -14.49 -8.11 -9.50
CA SER A 19 -14.46 -8.59 -10.86
C SER A 19 -13.11 -9.19 -11.18
N SER A 20 -13.07 -10.04 -12.18
CA SER A 20 -11.80 -10.59 -12.66
C SER A 20 -10.85 -9.45 -13.01
N GLY A 21 -9.63 -9.56 -12.53
CA GLY A 21 -8.64 -8.51 -12.76
C GLY A 21 -8.53 -7.49 -11.65
N ASP A 22 -9.46 -7.48 -10.72
CA ASP A 22 -9.38 -6.57 -9.60
C ASP A 22 -8.25 -6.98 -8.66
N ASN A 23 -7.65 -5.99 -8.03
CA ASN A 23 -6.66 -6.23 -6.99
C ASN A 23 -7.24 -5.84 -5.66
N VAL A 24 -6.91 -6.65 -4.65
CA VAL A 24 -7.30 -6.37 -3.26
C VAL A 24 -6.03 -6.30 -2.46
N TYR A 25 -5.91 -5.29 -1.62
CA TYR A 25 -4.74 -5.13 -0.78
C TYR A 25 -5.14 -5.08 0.68
N LEU A 26 -4.37 -5.79 1.49
CA LEU A 26 -4.49 -5.74 2.94
C LEU A 26 -3.16 -5.26 3.48
N SER A 27 -3.20 -4.31 4.38
CA SER A 27 -1.97 -3.73 4.91
C SER A 27 -2.09 -3.51 6.40
N SER A 28 -1.00 -3.82 7.12
CA SER A 28 -0.88 -3.39 8.50
C SER A 28 -0.66 -1.88 8.50
N ASP A 29 -0.79 -1.26 9.67
CA ASP A 29 -0.57 0.18 9.78
C ASP A 29 0.90 0.57 9.63
N GLY A 30 1.79 -0.41 9.72
CA GLY A 30 3.23 -0.12 9.71
C GLY A 30 3.70 0.63 8.47
N TYR A 31 3.14 0.30 7.31
CA TYR A 31 3.56 0.98 6.09
C TYR A 31 3.13 2.45 6.10
N ALA A 32 1.86 2.69 6.36
CA ALA A 32 1.33 4.06 6.31
C ALA A 32 1.89 4.92 7.44
N ASP A 33 2.27 4.30 8.55
CA ASP A 33 2.76 5.03 9.71
C ASP A 33 4.28 5.24 9.69
N GLN A 34 4.99 4.66 8.73
CA GLN A 34 6.45 4.78 8.68
C GLN A 34 6.87 6.23 8.52
N ALA A 35 7.68 6.70 9.45
CA ALA A 35 8.24 8.05 9.36
C ALA A 35 9.33 8.10 8.29
N GLY A 36 9.44 9.22 7.65
CA GLY A 36 10.43 9.41 6.61
C GLY A 36 10.71 10.87 6.38
N SER A 37 10.57 11.32 5.14
CA SER A 37 10.91 12.67 4.74
C SER A 37 10.24 13.70 5.66
N SER A 38 11.01 14.61 6.20
CA SER A 38 10.56 15.64 7.17
C SER A 38 9.95 15.03 8.43
N HIS A 39 10.33 13.79 8.76
CA HIS A 39 9.83 13.05 9.92
C HIS A 39 8.33 12.84 9.89
N LYS A 40 7.72 12.94 8.73
CA LYS A 40 6.29 12.69 8.58
C LYS A 40 6.04 11.23 8.25
N ARG A 41 4.85 10.75 8.64
CA ARG A 41 4.48 9.40 8.25
C ARG A 41 4.15 9.36 6.76
N TYR A 42 4.30 8.19 6.17
CA TYR A 42 4.02 8.01 4.74
C TYR A 42 2.57 8.36 4.42
N SER A 43 1.66 7.86 5.18
CA SER A 43 0.21 8.10 5.17
C SER A 43 -0.54 7.11 4.30
N ARG A 44 -1.80 6.95 4.65
CA ARG A 44 -2.68 6.06 3.90
C ARG A 44 -2.94 6.58 2.50
N LYS A 45 -3.03 7.90 2.37
CA LYS A 45 -3.28 8.48 1.07
C LYS A 45 -2.14 8.21 0.11
N LYS A 46 -0.91 8.37 0.56
CA LYS A 46 0.24 8.07 -0.30
C LYS A 46 0.30 6.61 -0.66
N LEU A 47 -0.01 5.73 0.29
CA LEU A 47 -0.03 4.31 0.01
C LEU A 47 -1.10 3.98 -1.04
N SER A 48 -2.27 4.55 -0.89
CA SER A 48 -3.36 4.35 -1.84
C SER A 48 -2.95 4.82 -3.23
N ASP A 49 -2.37 6.02 -3.32
CA ASP A 49 -1.93 6.55 -4.60
C ASP A 49 -0.84 5.70 -5.23
N PHE A 50 0.07 5.20 -4.41
CA PHE A 50 1.15 4.35 -4.92
C PHE A 50 0.61 3.03 -5.44
N LEU A 51 -0.30 2.40 -4.70
CA LEU A 51 -0.90 1.14 -5.15
C LEU A 51 -1.66 1.33 -6.46
N LEU A 52 -2.34 2.44 -6.63
CA LEU A 52 -3.02 2.71 -7.88
C LEU A 52 -2.04 2.83 -9.05
N ARG A 53 -0.85 3.33 -8.80
CA ARG A 53 0.15 3.44 -9.86
C ARG A 53 0.75 2.11 -10.26
N ILE A 54 0.84 1.16 -9.32
CA ILE A 54 1.53 -0.10 -9.60
C ILE A 54 0.57 -1.27 -9.80
N HIS A 55 -0.72 -1.06 -9.70
CA HIS A 55 -1.67 -2.18 -9.65
C HIS A 55 -1.67 -3.04 -10.91
N SER A 56 -1.22 -2.51 -12.03
CA SER A 56 -1.19 -3.29 -13.27
C SER A 56 0.06 -4.12 -13.44
N LEU A 57 1.04 -3.95 -12.56
CA LEU A 57 2.27 -4.73 -12.62
C LEU A 57 2.01 -6.15 -12.12
N PRO A 58 2.85 -7.12 -12.50
CA PRO A 58 2.79 -8.43 -11.87
C PRO A 58 2.96 -8.30 -10.35
N LEU A 59 2.32 -9.20 -9.61
CA LEU A 59 2.30 -9.09 -8.14
C LEU A 59 3.70 -9.05 -7.54
N GLN A 60 4.62 -9.84 -8.08
CA GLN A 60 5.98 -9.82 -7.58
C GLN A 60 6.61 -8.43 -7.73
N GLU A 61 6.40 -7.80 -8.87
CA GLU A 61 6.97 -6.46 -9.10
C GLU A 61 6.28 -5.42 -8.23
N GLN A 62 5.02 -5.62 -7.92
CA GLN A 62 4.34 -4.74 -6.97
C GLN A 62 4.99 -4.82 -5.60
N GLY A 63 5.32 -6.04 -5.16
CA GLY A 63 5.99 -6.22 -3.88
C GLY A 63 7.36 -5.54 -3.84
N ASP A 64 8.12 -5.72 -4.91
CA ASP A 64 9.44 -5.08 -5.01
C ASP A 64 9.32 -3.56 -4.99
N SER A 65 8.33 -3.02 -5.71
CA SER A 65 8.12 -1.58 -5.76
C SER A 65 7.71 -1.02 -4.39
N LEU A 66 6.86 -1.74 -3.67
CA LEU A 66 6.44 -1.31 -2.34
C LEU A 66 7.62 -1.30 -1.38
N TYR A 67 8.50 -2.30 -1.48
CA TYR A 67 9.67 -2.34 -0.61
C TYR A 67 10.61 -1.16 -0.91
N GLU A 68 10.87 -0.92 -2.18
CA GLU A 68 11.77 0.17 -2.58
C GLU A 68 11.19 1.52 -2.18
N GLU A 69 9.91 1.69 -2.32
CA GLU A 69 9.26 2.96 -2.00
C GLU A 69 9.36 3.29 -0.52
N ILE A 70 9.09 2.31 0.36
CA ILE A 70 9.12 2.59 1.79
C ILE A 70 10.57 2.77 2.28
N GLU A 71 11.52 2.05 1.66
CA GLU A 71 12.92 2.24 2.00
C GLU A 71 13.40 3.63 1.60
N ARG A 72 13.00 4.08 0.40
CA ARG A 72 13.33 5.43 -0.04
C ARG A 72 12.75 6.46 0.91
N TRP A 73 11.49 6.29 1.31
CA TRP A 73 10.82 7.23 2.20
C TRP A 73 11.53 7.32 3.54
N ARG A 74 11.85 6.16 4.10
CA ARG A 74 12.51 6.08 5.39
C ARG A 74 13.91 6.72 5.33
N GLU A 75 14.65 6.43 4.27
CA GLU A 75 16.01 6.93 4.12
C GLU A 75 16.06 8.44 3.94
N GLU A 76 15.08 9.01 3.26
CA GLU A 76 15.02 10.47 3.10
C GLU A 76 14.93 11.19 4.43
N GLY A 77 14.31 10.57 5.41
CA GLY A 77 14.21 11.14 6.74
C GLY A 77 15.23 10.62 7.72
N ASN A 78 16.10 9.72 7.25
CA ASN A 78 17.07 9.05 8.12
C ASN A 78 16.36 8.39 9.31
N GLU A 79 15.27 7.69 9.03
CA GLU A 79 14.45 7.06 10.06
C GLU A 79 14.62 5.56 10.02
N ASP A 80 14.51 4.93 11.18
CA ASP A 80 14.49 3.48 11.26
C ASP A 80 13.08 2.97 11.04
N GLN A 81 12.96 1.70 10.67
CA GLN A 81 11.67 1.06 10.65
C GLN A 81 11.23 0.83 12.08
N THR A 82 10.08 1.37 12.44
CA THR A 82 9.62 1.36 13.82
C THR A 82 8.57 0.31 14.10
N ASP A 83 8.00 -0.31 13.06
CA ASP A 83 6.91 -1.25 13.25
C ASP A 83 6.97 -2.30 12.16
N ASP A 84 6.34 -3.44 12.40
CA ASP A 84 6.25 -4.48 11.39
C ASP A 84 5.38 -3.99 10.24
N ILE A 85 5.83 -4.26 9.03
CA ILE A 85 5.14 -3.85 7.84
C ILE A 85 4.70 -5.09 7.07
N THR A 86 3.41 -5.20 6.82
CA THR A 86 2.86 -6.29 6.04
C THR A 86 1.89 -5.73 5.01
N VAL A 87 2.09 -6.08 3.76
CA VAL A 87 1.15 -5.74 2.69
C VAL A 87 0.91 -7.01 1.88
N ILE A 88 -0.34 -7.36 1.69
CA ILE A 88 -0.72 -8.54 0.93
C ILE A 88 -1.54 -8.09 -0.26
N GLY A 89 -1.10 -8.47 -1.45
CA GLY A 89 -1.84 -8.18 -2.67
C GLY A 89 -2.44 -9.45 -3.24
N ILE A 90 -3.69 -9.37 -3.65
CA ILE A 90 -4.41 -10.49 -4.23
C ILE A 90 -5.04 -10.02 -5.53
N ARG A 91 -4.80 -10.77 -6.60
CA ARG A 91 -5.45 -10.48 -7.87
C ARG A 91 -6.56 -11.49 -8.09
N ILE A 92 -7.73 -11.00 -8.38
CA ILE A 92 -8.90 -11.83 -8.61
C ILE A 92 -8.90 -12.37 -10.04
#